data_824f052db1d4cfc66ebacf694c707543
#
_entry.id   824f052db1d4cfc66ebacf694c707543
#
_cell.length_a   1.000
_cell.length_b   1.000
_cell.length_c   1.000
_cell.angle_alpha   90.00
_cell.angle_beta   90.00
_cell.angle_gamma   90.00
#
_symmetry.space_group_name_H-M   'P 1'
#
loop_
_entity.id
_entity.type
_entity.pdbx_description
1 polymer ?
#
loop_
_entity_poly.entity_id
_entity_poly.type
_entity_poly.pdbx_seq_one_letter_code
_entity_poly.pdbx_strand_id
1 'polypeptide(L)'
;PATDRSLASRMLMLNLRELRWADELLAEVGLSPDLLAPLLPSGTPLAPITAEAAALTGLPRTTLVSVGGHDHVCGALAVGVTERGNMLNSLGTAEAVFLPLLEPMSDPQTGRQGYTQGAHTAGGYYVFGGSYTSGACLDWFRTAFAAQTDHATLTAEAEEVPAGSLGVSFCPFLRL
;
A
#
# COMPACT_ATOMS: atom_id res chain seq x y z
N PRO A 1 9.12 -4.42 -21.18
CA PRO A 1 8.65 -4.04 -19.86
C PRO A 1 7.15 -4.30 -19.75
N ALA A 2 6.66 -4.56 -18.55
CA ALA A 2 5.24 -4.70 -18.24
C ALA A 2 5.01 -4.20 -16.81
N THR A 3 3.78 -3.82 -16.48
CA THR A 3 3.38 -3.44 -15.12
C THR A 3 2.08 -4.14 -14.75
N ASP A 4 1.78 -4.23 -13.46
CA ASP A 4 0.52 -4.75 -13.00
C ASP A 4 -0.49 -3.63 -12.67
N ARG A 5 -1.74 -4.03 -12.45
CA ARG A 5 -2.83 -3.10 -12.17
C ARG A 5 -2.71 -2.44 -10.80
N SER A 6 -2.11 -3.09 -9.81
CA SER A 6 -1.94 -2.51 -8.47
C SER A 6 -0.92 -1.37 -8.46
N LEU A 7 0.21 -1.51 -9.17
CA LEU A 7 1.17 -0.43 -9.39
C LEU A 7 0.58 0.67 -10.28
N ALA A 8 -0.10 0.29 -11.37
CA ALA A 8 -0.76 1.25 -12.26
C ALA A 8 -1.79 2.11 -11.52
N SER A 9 -2.50 1.55 -10.53
CA SER A 9 -3.43 2.30 -9.69
C SER A 9 -2.78 3.46 -8.92
N ARG A 10 -1.47 3.43 -8.71
CA ARG A 10 -0.72 4.49 -8.02
C ARG A 10 -0.27 5.61 -8.95
N MET A 11 -0.41 5.43 -10.26
CA MET A 11 0.03 6.39 -11.27
C MET A 11 -1.03 7.46 -11.59
N LEU A 12 -2.26 7.34 -11.06
CA LEU A 12 -3.42 8.20 -11.36
C LEU A 12 -3.85 8.20 -12.83
N MET A 13 -3.37 7.25 -13.63
CA MET A 13 -3.63 7.13 -15.07
C MET A 13 -4.41 5.85 -15.42
N LEU A 14 -4.78 5.05 -14.41
CA LEU A 14 -5.58 3.84 -14.60
C LEU A 14 -7.07 4.18 -14.50
N ASN A 15 -7.85 3.82 -15.53
CA ASN A 15 -9.30 3.71 -15.41
C ASN A 15 -9.59 2.47 -14.55
N LEU A 16 -9.93 2.71 -13.28
CA LEU A 16 -10.06 1.66 -12.30
C LEU A 16 -11.27 0.75 -12.56
N ARG A 17 -12.32 1.23 -13.22
CA ARG A 17 -13.50 0.43 -13.57
C ARG A 17 -13.23 -0.53 -14.73
N GLU A 18 -12.49 -0.06 -15.72
CA GLU A 18 -12.19 -0.81 -16.94
C GLU A 18 -10.85 -1.53 -16.86
N LEU A 19 -10.04 -1.25 -15.83
CA LEU A 19 -8.72 -1.82 -15.59
C LEU A 19 -7.78 -1.68 -16.81
N ARG A 20 -7.89 -0.52 -17.51
CA ARG A 20 -7.05 -0.09 -18.62
C ARG A 20 -6.47 1.29 -18.36
N TRP A 21 -5.49 1.68 -19.12
CA TRP A 21 -5.03 3.07 -19.11
C TRP A 21 -6.17 4.00 -19.51
N ALA A 22 -6.24 5.15 -18.84
CA ALA A 22 -7.28 6.16 -19.08
C ALA A 22 -6.84 7.08 -20.23
N ASP A 23 -7.16 6.68 -21.47
CA ASP A 23 -6.75 7.42 -22.67
C ASP A 23 -7.24 8.87 -22.64
N GLU A 24 -8.41 9.11 -22.07
CA GLU A 24 -8.98 10.45 -21.87
C GLU A 24 -8.13 11.33 -20.95
N LEU A 25 -7.59 10.78 -19.86
CA LEU A 25 -6.69 11.51 -18.94
C LEU A 25 -5.31 11.74 -19.58
N LEU A 26 -4.81 10.75 -20.32
CA LEU A 26 -3.54 10.87 -21.02
C LEU A 26 -3.61 11.96 -22.09
N ALA A 27 -4.70 12.03 -22.84
CA ALA A 27 -4.95 13.06 -23.85
C ALA A 27 -5.00 14.46 -23.22
N GLU A 28 -5.67 14.61 -22.07
CA GLU A 28 -5.80 15.89 -21.34
C GLU A 28 -4.43 16.46 -20.93
N VAL A 29 -3.50 15.57 -20.53
CA VAL A 29 -2.14 15.98 -20.12
C VAL A 29 -1.11 15.89 -21.26
N GLY A 30 -1.53 15.57 -22.47
CA GLY A 30 -0.67 15.50 -23.64
C GLY A 30 0.33 14.35 -23.66
N LEU A 31 0.02 13.24 -22.97
CA LEU A 31 0.87 12.05 -22.92
C LEU A 31 0.38 11.00 -23.92
N SER A 32 1.35 10.40 -24.66
CA SER A 32 1.03 9.23 -25.51
C SER A 32 0.88 7.98 -24.65
N PRO A 33 -0.15 7.13 -24.89
CA PRO A 33 -0.28 5.81 -24.28
C PRO A 33 0.94 4.90 -24.50
N ASP A 34 1.71 5.12 -25.59
CA ASP A 34 2.92 4.35 -25.91
C ASP A 34 4.05 4.52 -24.90
N LEU A 35 3.98 5.55 -24.04
CA LEU A 35 4.91 5.75 -22.94
C LEU A 35 4.66 4.81 -21.77
N LEU A 36 3.48 4.21 -21.71
CA LEU A 36 3.06 3.36 -20.59
C LEU A 36 3.31 1.89 -20.92
N ALA A 37 3.77 1.15 -19.91
CA ALA A 37 3.97 -0.27 -20.07
C ALA A 37 2.63 -1.03 -20.22
N PRO A 38 2.58 -2.13 -20.96
CA PRO A 38 1.41 -3.00 -21.00
C PRO A 38 0.96 -3.45 -19.61
N LEU A 39 -0.35 -3.41 -19.35
CA LEU A 39 -0.96 -3.87 -18.11
C LEU A 39 -1.18 -5.37 -18.16
N LEU A 40 -0.64 -6.08 -17.20
CA LEU A 40 -0.81 -7.53 -17.06
C LEU A 40 -1.32 -7.84 -15.63
N PRO A 41 -2.00 -8.99 -15.44
CA PRO A 41 -2.29 -9.47 -14.09
C PRO A 41 -1.02 -9.71 -13.29
N SER A 42 -1.04 -9.41 -12.00
CA SER A 42 0.06 -9.73 -11.07
C SER A 42 0.37 -11.23 -11.12
N GLY A 43 1.65 -11.59 -11.04
CA GLY A 43 2.10 -12.98 -11.16
C GLY A 43 2.22 -13.50 -12.59
N THR A 44 1.85 -12.73 -13.63
CA THR A 44 1.97 -13.18 -15.03
C THR A 44 3.44 -13.43 -15.38
N PRO A 45 3.82 -14.65 -15.82
CA PRO A 45 5.17 -14.93 -16.27
C PRO A 45 5.45 -14.22 -17.60
N LEU A 46 6.61 -13.59 -17.71
CA LEU A 46 7.05 -12.86 -18.91
C LEU A 46 8.00 -13.70 -19.75
N ALA A 47 9.16 -14.04 -19.20
CA ALA A 47 10.21 -14.80 -19.87
C ALA A 47 11.22 -15.32 -18.84
N PRO A 48 12.08 -16.29 -19.19
CA PRO A 48 13.30 -16.55 -18.44
C PRO A 48 14.22 -15.35 -18.40
N ILE A 49 15.06 -15.26 -17.36
CA ILE A 49 16.06 -14.19 -17.25
C ILE A 49 17.05 -14.22 -18.43
N THR A 50 17.60 -13.05 -18.77
CA THR A 50 18.62 -12.93 -19.81
C THR A 50 19.91 -13.63 -19.40
N ALA A 51 20.77 -13.95 -20.37
CA ALA A 51 22.09 -14.49 -20.08
C ALA A 51 22.94 -13.55 -19.21
N GLU A 52 22.83 -12.24 -19.47
CA GLU A 52 23.52 -11.22 -18.71
C GLU A 52 23.03 -11.16 -17.26
N ALA A 53 21.70 -11.14 -17.05
CA ALA A 53 21.15 -11.14 -15.70
C ALA A 53 21.50 -12.43 -14.93
N ALA A 54 21.52 -13.58 -15.59
CA ALA A 54 21.94 -14.84 -14.99
C ALA A 54 23.42 -14.79 -14.56
N ALA A 55 24.29 -14.22 -15.40
CA ALA A 55 25.72 -14.05 -15.08
C ALA A 55 25.95 -13.10 -13.90
N LEU A 56 25.18 -12.01 -13.81
CA LEU A 56 25.30 -11.02 -12.74
C LEU A 56 24.74 -11.52 -11.40
N THR A 57 23.67 -12.30 -11.42
CA THR A 57 22.94 -12.72 -10.20
C THR A 57 23.30 -14.12 -9.71
N GLY A 58 23.92 -14.95 -10.56
CA GLY A 58 24.13 -16.37 -10.30
C GLY A 58 22.87 -17.24 -10.39
N LEU A 59 21.73 -16.69 -10.78
CA LEU A 59 20.49 -17.44 -10.93
C LEU A 59 20.51 -18.33 -12.19
N PRO A 60 19.86 -19.53 -12.15
CA PRO A 60 19.74 -20.37 -13.33
C PRO A 60 19.00 -19.64 -14.48
N ARG A 61 19.40 -19.88 -15.71
CA ARG A 61 18.75 -19.29 -16.90
C ARG A 61 17.29 -19.68 -17.08
N THR A 62 16.84 -20.71 -16.39
CA THR A 62 15.45 -21.15 -16.35
C THR A 62 14.58 -20.36 -15.39
N THR A 63 15.19 -19.45 -14.58
CA THR A 63 14.46 -18.60 -13.65
C THR A 63 13.51 -17.69 -14.41
N LEU A 64 12.21 -17.77 -14.10
CA LEU A 64 11.18 -16.96 -14.74
C LEU A 64 11.12 -15.57 -14.10
N VAL A 65 11.04 -14.54 -14.93
CA VAL A 65 10.65 -13.20 -14.54
C VAL A 65 9.14 -13.09 -14.64
N SER A 66 8.48 -12.62 -13.61
CA SER A 66 7.05 -12.36 -13.62
C SER A 66 6.73 -10.91 -13.27
N VAL A 67 5.53 -10.48 -13.64
CA VAL A 67 5.00 -9.20 -13.18
C VAL A 67 4.72 -9.30 -11.68
N GLY A 68 5.24 -8.35 -10.90
CA GLY A 68 4.98 -8.25 -9.47
C GLY A 68 3.68 -7.52 -9.15
N GLY A 69 3.69 -6.74 -8.08
CA GLY A 69 2.60 -5.89 -7.63
C GLY A 69 3.09 -4.84 -6.66
N HIS A 70 2.20 -3.92 -6.29
CA HIS A 70 2.48 -2.95 -5.25
C HIS A 70 2.75 -3.70 -3.93
N ASP A 71 3.83 -3.37 -3.24
CA ASP A 71 4.34 -4.08 -2.06
C ASP A 71 3.27 -4.28 -0.96
N HIS A 72 2.54 -3.22 -0.62
CA HIS A 72 1.48 -3.25 0.39
C HIS A 72 0.32 -4.17 -0.01
N VAL A 73 -0.05 -4.18 -1.30
CA VAL A 73 -1.09 -5.07 -1.83
C VAL A 73 -0.62 -6.52 -1.86
N CYS A 74 0.66 -6.74 -2.19
CA CYS A 74 1.28 -8.07 -2.09
C CYS A 74 1.37 -8.52 -0.62
N GLY A 75 1.66 -7.60 0.31
CA GLY A 75 1.65 -7.87 1.74
C GLY A 75 0.26 -8.29 2.24
N ALA A 76 -0.79 -7.59 1.81
CA ALA A 76 -2.17 -7.95 2.13
C ALA A 76 -2.53 -9.36 1.61
N LEU A 77 -2.14 -9.68 0.36
CA LEU A 77 -2.30 -11.03 -0.20
C LEU A 77 -1.56 -12.08 0.64
N ALA A 78 -0.31 -11.80 1.03
CA ALA A 78 0.52 -12.74 1.78
C ALA A 78 -0.05 -13.12 3.15
N VAL A 79 -0.79 -12.19 3.79
CA VAL A 79 -1.46 -12.46 5.07
C VAL A 79 -2.95 -12.84 4.91
N GLY A 80 -3.39 -13.12 3.68
CA GLY A 80 -4.74 -13.63 3.39
C GLY A 80 -5.84 -12.55 3.40
N VAL A 81 -5.49 -11.26 3.34
CA VAL A 81 -6.46 -10.17 3.28
C VAL A 81 -6.87 -9.93 1.84
N THR A 82 -7.73 -10.80 1.33
CA THR A 82 -8.20 -10.83 -0.08
C THR A 82 -9.71 -10.67 -0.22
N GLU A 83 -10.45 -10.77 0.87
CA GLU A 83 -11.91 -10.79 0.86
C GLU A 83 -12.50 -9.67 1.69
N ARG A 84 -13.69 -9.21 1.30
CA ARG A 84 -14.47 -8.23 2.05
C ARG A 84 -14.72 -8.73 3.48
N GLY A 85 -14.52 -7.85 4.46
CA GLY A 85 -14.66 -8.17 5.88
C GLY A 85 -13.32 -8.42 6.57
N ASN A 86 -12.27 -8.71 5.81
CA ASN A 86 -10.91 -8.74 6.32
C ASN A 86 -10.27 -7.36 6.23
N MET A 87 -9.28 -7.11 7.07
CA MET A 87 -8.54 -5.85 7.12
C MET A 87 -7.08 -6.13 7.44
N LEU A 88 -6.18 -5.45 6.76
CA LEU A 88 -4.80 -5.34 7.18
C LEU A 88 -4.60 -3.99 7.86
N ASN A 89 -4.11 -3.99 9.10
CA ASN A 89 -3.55 -2.81 9.72
C ASN A 89 -2.03 -2.99 9.81
N SER A 90 -1.31 -2.20 9.05
CA SER A 90 0.14 -2.20 9.01
C SER A 90 0.65 -1.08 9.92
N LEU A 91 1.28 -1.49 11.02
CA LEU A 91 1.82 -0.58 12.04
C LEU A 91 3.34 -0.53 11.92
N GLY A 92 3.84 0.65 11.60
CA GLY A 92 5.27 0.97 11.53
C GLY A 92 5.50 2.40 12.02
N THR A 93 6.45 3.12 11.43
CA THR A 93 6.61 4.58 11.63
C THR A 93 5.31 5.32 11.32
N ALA A 94 4.67 4.94 10.21
CA ALA A 94 3.31 5.32 9.84
C ALA A 94 2.36 4.13 10.06
N GLU A 95 1.06 4.41 10.03
CA GLU A 95 0.01 3.40 10.04
C GLU A 95 -0.73 3.39 8.72
N ALA A 96 -1.08 2.20 8.26
CA ALA A 96 -1.83 2.02 7.04
C ALA A 96 -2.91 0.95 7.21
N VAL A 97 -4.15 1.33 6.95
CA VAL A 97 -5.32 0.45 6.97
C VAL A 97 -5.72 0.12 5.54
N PHE A 98 -5.83 -1.16 5.24
CA PHE A 98 -6.13 -1.69 3.91
C PHE A 98 -7.35 -2.62 4.00
N LEU A 99 -8.34 -2.38 3.15
CA LEU A 99 -9.56 -3.17 3.06
C LEU A 99 -9.82 -3.60 1.62
N PRO A 100 -10.05 -4.91 1.37
CA PRO A 100 -10.50 -5.40 0.08
C PRO A 100 -11.92 -4.91 -0.26
N LEU A 101 -12.15 -4.61 -1.52
CA LEU A 101 -13.43 -4.19 -2.08
C LEU A 101 -13.80 -5.07 -3.28
N LEU A 102 -15.10 -5.31 -3.48
CA LEU A 102 -15.62 -5.98 -4.68
C LEU A 102 -15.67 -5.04 -5.88
N GLU A 103 -15.97 -3.76 -5.64
CA GLU A 103 -16.09 -2.73 -6.67
C GLU A 103 -15.39 -1.45 -6.21
N PRO A 104 -14.91 -0.59 -7.15
CA PRO A 104 -14.33 0.69 -6.78
C PRO A 104 -15.37 1.60 -6.15
N MET A 105 -14.96 2.35 -5.14
CA MET A 105 -15.78 3.39 -4.55
C MET A 105 -15.99 4.53 -5.56
N SER A 106 -17.24 4.97 -5.71
CA SER A 106 -17.60 6.03 -6.65
C SER A 106 -17.80 7.39 -5.99
N ASP A 107 -17.81 7.47 -4.67
CA ASP A 107 -17.96 8.72 -3.94
C ASP A 107 -16.67 9.55 -3.97
N PRO A 108 -16.66 10.75 -4.57
CA PRO A 108 -15.49 11.62 -4.58
C PRO A 108 -15.03 12.07 -3.19
N GLN A 109 -15.89 11.99 -2.18
CA GLN A 109 -15.52 12.32 -0.81
C GLN A 109 -14.47 11.37 -0.24
N THR A 110 -14.45 10.12 -0.69
CA THR A 110 -13.43 9.14 -0.30
C THR A 110 -12.03 9.66 -0.54
N GLY A 111 -11.76 10.19 -1.75
CA GLY A 111 -10.47 10.78 -2.06
C GLY A 111 -10.17 12.06 -1.28
N ARG A 112 -11.18 12.92 -1.06
CA ARG A 112 -11.03 14.16 -0.27
C ARG A 112 -10.73 13.90 1.20
N GLN A 113 -11.14 12.76 1.72
CA GLN A 113 -10.83 12.31 3.07
C GLN A 113 -9.45 11.65 3.19
N GLY A 114 -8.66 11.63 2.12
CA GLY A 114 -7.31 11.07 2.11
C GLY A 114 -7.25 9.57 1.83
N TYR A 115 -8.37 8.92 1.52
CA TYR A 115 -8.35 7.52 1.11
C TYR A 115 -7.96 7.37 -0.35
N THR A 116 -7.18 6.35 -0.64
CA THR A 116 -6.84 5.93 -1.99
C THR A 116 -7.43 4.55 -2.28
N GLN A 117 -7.66 4.25 -3.54
CA GLN A 117 -8.16 2.95 -3.97
C GLN A 117 -7.40 2.45 -5.19
N GLY A 118 -7.47 1.17 -5.44
CA GLY A 118 -6.77 0.54 -6.55
C GLY A 118 -7.21 -0.88 -6.81
N ALA A 119 -6.62 -1.50 -7.82
CA ALA A 119 -6.83 -2.91 -8.13
C ALA A 119 -6.02 -3.81 -7.18
N HIS A 120 -6.65 -4.84 -6.64
CA HIS A 120 -5.99 -5.83 -5.79
C HIS A 120 -5.26 -6.88 -6.64
N THR A 121 -4.10 -7.37 -6.17
CA THR A 121 -3.30 -8.38 -6.86
C THR A 121 -3.99 -9.74 -6.97
N ALA A 122 -4.89 -10.05 -6.04
CA ALA A 122 -5.72 -11.26 -6.06
C ALA A 122 -6.99 -11.13 -6.91
N GLY A 123 -7.22 -9.98 -7.53
CA GLY A 123 -8.48 -9.61 -8.19
C GLY A 123 -9.35 -8.75 -7.28
N GLY A 124 -10.34 -8.06 -7.88
CA GLY A 124 -11.11 -7.04 -7.18
C GLY A 124 -10.32 -5.77 -6.92
N TYR A 125 -10.68 -5.07 -5.85
CA TYR A 125 -10.16 -3.74 -5.55
C TYR A 125 -9.79 -3.63 -4.07
N TYR A 126 -9.21 -2.49 -3.71
CA TYR A 126 -8.96 -2.14 -2.31
C TYR A 126 -9.21 -0.66 -2.08
N VAL A 127 -9.48 -0.32 -0.83
CA VAL A 127 -9.33 1.03 -0.29
C VAL A 127 -8.23 1.04 0.77
N PHE A 128 -7.50 2.12 0.82
CA PHE A 128 -6.32 2.26 1.64
C PHE A 128 -6.28 3.67 2.23
N GLY A 129 -6.02 3.77 3.51
CA GLY A 129 -5.85 5.02 4.23
C GLY A 129 -4.94 4.82 5.43
N GLY A 130 -4.55 5.89 6.08
CA GLY A 130 -3.68 5.77 7.26
C GLY A 130 -3.22 7.11 7.80
N SER A 131 -2.36 7.03 8.79
CA SER A 131 -1.69 8.17 9.41
C SER A 131 -0.20 8.14 9.13
N TYR A 132 0.38 9.29 8.84
CA TYR A 132 1.83 9.42 8.66
C TYR A 132 2.62 9.25 9.98
N THR A 133 1.92 9.24 11.11
CA THR A 133 2.52 9.09 12.43
C THR A 133 1.78 8.03 13.24
N SER A 134 2.46 6.93 13.52
CA SER A 134 2.01 5.83 14.38
C SER A 134 3.11 5.50 15.38
N GLY A 135 3.98 4.56 15.10
CA GLY A 135 5.16 4.31 15.94
C GLY A 135 6.05 5.54 16.12
N ALA A 136 6.09 6.44 15.13
CA ALA A 136 6.77 7.72 15.27
C ALA A 136 6.20 8.62 16.38
N CYS A 137 4.91 8.49 16.72
CA CYS A 137 4.33 9.22 17.85
C CYS A 137 4.87 8.71 19.17
N LEU A 138 5.04 7.41 19.32
CA LEU A 138 5.62 6.81 20.52
C LEU A 138 7.09 7.20 20.68
N ASP A 139 7.86 7.21 19.60
CA ASP A 139 9.24 7.69 19.59
C ASP A 139 9.34 9.17 19.95
N TRP A 140 8.44 9.98 19.39
CA TRP A 140 8.35 11.41 19.72
C TRP A 140 8.02 11.60 21.21
N PHE A 141 6.99 10.91 21.71
CA PHE A 141 6.60 10.99 23.14
C PHE A 141 7.75 10.60 24.04
N ARG A 142 8.39 9.46 23.77
CA ARG A 142 9.55 9.01 24.54
C ARG A 142 10.65 10.06 24.56
N THR A 143 11.00 10.61 23.40
CA THR A 143 12.09 11.59 23.29
C THR A 143 11.76 12.90 24.02
N ALA A 144 10.50 13.36 23.93
CA ALA A 144 10.09 14.65 24.47
C ALA A 144 9.81 14.60 25.98
N PHE A 145 9.27 13.50 26.50
CA PHE A 145 8.76 13.43 27.87
C PHE A 145 9.36 12.33 28.73
N ALA A 146 9.96 11.31 28.13
CA ALA A 146 10.43 10.12 28.82
C ALA A 146 11.79 9.62 28.28
N ALA A 147 12.74 10.52 28.03
CA ALA A 147 14.00 10.21 27.35
C ALA A 147 14.86 9.14 28.02
N GLN A 148 14.68 8.89 29.31
CA GLN A 148 15.41 7.89 30.11
C GLN A 148 14.64 6.57 30.23
N THR A 149 13.41 6.48 29.67
CA THR A 149 12.55 5.29 29.73
C THR A 149 12.58 4.56 28.39
N ASP A 150 12.71 3.25 28.40
CA ASP A 150 12.64 2.44 27.21
C ASP A 150 11.18 2.16 26.78
N HIS A 151 10.99 1.69 25.55
CA HIS A 151 9.67 1.40 25.00
C HIS A 151 8.94 0.30 25.77
N ALA A 152 9.65 -0.71 26.28
CA ALA A 152 9.04 -1.81 27.01
C ALA A 152 8.41 -1.32 28.32
N THR A 153 9.12 -0.47 29.04
CA THR A 153 8.62 0.17 30.28
C THR A 153 7.40 1.05 29.99
N LEU A 154 7.45 1.90 28.94
CA LEU A 154 6.31 2.73 28.55
C LEU A 154 5.09 1.91 28.18
N THR A 155 5.29 0.79 27.49
CA THR A 155 4.20 -0.13 27.12
C THR A 155 3.59 -0.77 28.36
N ALA A 156 4.42 -1.24 29.30
CA ALA A 156 3.94 -1.84 30.54
C ALA A 156 3.16 -0.83 31.41
N GLU A 157 3.61 0.42 31.50
CA GLU A 157 2.87 1.48 32.18
C GLU A 157 1.53 1.77 31.49
N ALA A 158 1.49 1.76 30.16
CA ALA A 158 0.27 1.96 29.38
C ALA A 158 -0.75 0.84 29.58
N GLU A 159 -0.32 -0.42 29.77
CA GLU A 159 -1.20 -1.55 30.05
C GLU A 159 -1.95 -1.43 31.39
N GLU A 160 -1.39 -0.71 32.34
CA GLU A 160 -2.02 -0.47 33.64
C GLU A 160 -3.09 0.64 33.59
N VAL A 161 -3.15 1.42 32.49
CA VAL A 161 -4.12 2.52 32.35
C VAL A 161 -5.47 1.94 31.92
N PRO A 162 -6.56 2.28 32.62
CA PRO A 162 -7.89 1.78 32.27
C PRO A 162 -8.32 2.25 30.87
N ALA A 163 -9.16 1.45 30.20
CA ALA A 163 -9.73 1.78 28.90
C ALA A 163 -10.36 3.18 28.89
N GLY A 164 -10.07 3.97 27.87
CA GLY A 164 -10.48 5.36 27.77
C GLY A 164 -9.51 6.37 28.42
N SER A 165 -8.35 5.89 28.93
CA SER A 165 -7.23 6.72 29.40
C SER A 165 -7.65 7.84 30.34
N LEU A 166 -8.63 7.61 31.22
CA LEU A 166 -9.20 8.57 32.15
C LEU A 166 -9.71 9.87 31.47
N GLY A 167 -10.10 9.78 30.19
CA GLY A 167 -10.59 10.90 29.39
C GLY A 167 -9.50 11.70 28.68
N VAL A 168 -8.23 11.30 28.78
CA VAL A 168 -7.15 11.91 28.01
C VAL A 168 -7.22 11.43 26.56
N SER A 169 -7.17 12.37 25.61
CA SER A 169 -7.10 12.11 24.18
C SER A 169 -5.84 12.72 23.59
N PHE A 170 -5.22 11.99 22.69
CA PHE A 170 -4.04 12.44 21.95
C PHE A 170 -4.32 12.39 20.46
N CYS A 171 -4.04 13.48 19.75
CA CYS A 171 -4.18 13.56 18.30
C CYS A 171 -2.80 13.46 17.66
N PRO A 172 -2.48 12.37 16.94
CA PRO A 172 -1.12 12.07 16.47
C PRO A 172 -0.77 12.82 15.17
N PHE A 173 -1.26 14.01 14.95
CA PHE A 173 -0.98 14.82 13.75
C PHE A 173 0.35 15.57 13.86
N LEU A 174 1.44 14.84 14.07
CA LEU A 174 2.79 15.39 14.18
C LEU A 174 3.42 15.71 12.81
N ARG A 175 2.86 15.18 11.75
CA ARG A 175 3.18 15.48 10.34
C ARG A 175 1.89 15.63 9.57
N LEU A 176 1.82 16.66 8.75
CA LEU A 176 0.77 16.92 7.77
C LEU A 176 1.22 16.46 6.37
#